data_2ebed77ae25e33bc9ba25457f49d31c6
#
_entry.id   2ebed77ae25e33bc9ba25457f49d31c6
#
_cell.length_a   1.000
_cell.length_b   1.000
_cell.length_c   1.000
_cell.angle_alpha   90.00
_cell.angle_beta   90.00
_cell.angle_gamma   90.00
#
_symmetry.space_group_name_H-M   'P 1'
#
loop_
_entity.id
_entity.type
_entity.pdbx_description
1 polymer ?
#
loop_
_entity_poly.entity_id
_entity_poly.type
_entity_poly.pdbx_seq_one_letter_code
_entity_poly.pdbx_strand_id
1 'polypeptide(L)'
;MILTLARIQSVSNINKIMTFYQRRYTMKQNSTLQFHLQEQTENIWRKFLNALPVIAFFLAMFYLVIGLFGMQYVMVVSLATLVFQVNYKKRHSAGTLIKLIIQQLFLVILAYIATLNIFMSLMLNLIVPFWLIFSKASPFNQLGYFSSLMTFTFMQLMHMDWNGFSRQFTAMFFCCGAFFIAALFYTRVRKEPAGNGTEEY
;
A
#
# COMPACT_ATOMS: atom_id res chain seq x y z
N MET A 1 -66.77 -29.92 -26.73
CA MET A 1 -65.67 -30.84 -26.44
C MET A 1 -64.35 -30.48 -27.21
N ILE A 2 -64.38 -30.23 -28.51
CA ILE A 2 -63.18 -29.91 -29.34
C ILE A 2 -62.55 -28.58 -28.96
N LEU A 3 -63.33 -27.55 -28.66
CA LEU A 3 -62.84 -26.22 -28.26
C LEU A 3 -62.10 -26.19 -26.90
N THR A 4 -62.50 -27.09 -25.97
CA THR A 4 -61.81 -27.21 -24.65
C THR A 4 -60.46 -27.90 -24.77
N LEU A 5 -60.31 -28.88 -25.62
CA LEU A 5 -59.10 -29.59 -25.91
C LEU A 5 -58.02 -28.63 -26.56
N ALA A 6 -58.48 -27.84 -27.55
CA ALA A 6 -57.62 -26.87 -28.20
C ALA A 6 -57.07 -25.79 -27.21
N ARG A 7 -57.88 -25.37 -26.25
CA ARG A 7 -57.52 -24.40 -25.21
C ARG A 7 -56.51 -24.98 -24.23
N ILE A 8 -56.65 -26.24 -23.84
CA ILE A 8 -55.69 -26.93 -22.96
C ILE A 8 -54.32 -27.09 -23.64
N GLN A 9 -54.36 -27.44 -24.94
CA GLN A 9 -53.16 -27.63 -25.72
C GLN A 9 -52.40 -26.31 -25.95
N SER A 10 -53.06 -25.17 -26.13
CA SER A 10 -52.51 -23.84 -26.23
C SER A 10 -51.87 -23.39 -24.93
N VAL A 11 -52.48 -23.61 -23.76
CA VAL A 11 -51.95 -23.29 -22.46
C VAL A 11 -50.70 -24.14 -22.15
N SER A 12 -50.68 -25.42 -22.50
CA SER A 12 -49.51 -26.29 -22.35
C SER A 12 -48.30 -25.81 -23.17
N ASN A 13 -48.53 -25.36 -24.39
CA ASN A 13 -47.48 -24.82 -25.25
C ASN A 13 -46.94 -23.49 -24.73
N ILE A 14 -47.77 -22.61 -24.19
CA ILE A 14 -47.33 -21.34 -23.57
C ILE A 14 -46.46 -21.63 -22.34
N ASN A 15 -46.85 -22.59 -21.50
CA ASN A 15 -46.07 -22.96 -20.34
C ASN A 15 -44.69 -23.56 -20.73
N LYS A 16 -44.62 -24.37 -21.78
CA LYS A 16 -43.32 -24.87 -22.30
C LYS A 16 -42.43 -23.75 -22.82
N ILE A 17 -42.99 -22.79 -23.51
CA ILE A 17 -42.28 -21.64 -24.01
C ILE A 17 -41.77 -20.76 -22.86
N MET A 18 -42.59 -20.49 -21.85
CA MET A 18 -42.23 -19.72 -20.66
C MET A 18 -41.10 -20.40 -19.88
N THR A 19 -41.17 -21.71 -19.63
CA THR A 19 -40.10 -22.44 -18.93
C THR A 19 -38.81 -22.48 -19.72
N PHE A 20 -38.88 -22.53 -21.06
CA PHE A 20 -37.70 -22.46 -21.92
C PHE A 20 -37.02 -21.07 -21.84
N TYR A 21 -37.76 -19.98 -21.86
CA TYR A 21 -37.24 -18.63 -21.70
C TYR A 21 -36.67 -18.41 -20.30
N GLN A 22 -37.31 -18.86 -19.24
CA GLN A 22 -36.81 -18.78 -17.87
C GLN A 22 -35.47 -19.54 -17.71
N ARG A 23 -35.38 -20.76 -18.25
CA ARG A 23 -34.09 -21.51 -18.23
C ARG A 23 -32.99 -20.79 -18.95
N ARG A 24 -33.27 -20.18 -20.09
CA ARG A 24 -32.25 -19.42 -20.84
C ARG A 24 -31.82 -18.16 -20.10
N TYR A 25 -32.75 -17.49 -19.43
CA TYR A 25 -32.45 -16.31 -18.58
C TYR A 25 -31.57 -16.68 -17.39
N THR A 26 -31.92 -17.71 -16.65
CA THR A 26 -31.13 -18.17 -15.49
C THR A 26 -29.76 -18.69 -15.90
N MET A 27 -29.61 -19.39 -17.02
CA MET A 27 -28.26 -19.78 -17.50
C MET A 27 -27.42 -18.59 -17.89
N LYS A 28 -27.98 -17.58 -18.54
CA LYS A 28 -27.23 -16.35 -18.91
C LYS A 28 -26.82 -15.55 -17.67
N GLN A 29 -27.70 -15.46 -16.68
CA GLN A 29 -27.43 -14.78 -15.42
C GLN A 29 -26.33 -15.49 -14.60
N ASN A 30 -26.36 -16.81 -14.53
CA ASN A 30 -25.38 -17.62 -13.84
C ASN A 30 -23.99 -17.55 -14.53
N SER A 31 -23.94 -17.55 -15.86
CA SER A 31 -22.68 -17.42 -16.59
C SER A 31 -22.04 -16.03 -16.39
N THR A 32 -22.87 -14.98 -16.37
CA THR A 32 -22.38 -13.60 -16.11
C THR A 32 -21.87 -13.45 -14.67
N LEU A 33 -22.58 -14.03 -13.70
CA LEU A 33 -22.14 -14.05 -12.29
C LEU A 33 -20.84 -14.82 -12.10
N GLN A 34 -20.70 -15.99 -12.71
CA GLN A 34 -19.45 -16.77 -12.65
C GLN A 34 -18.28 -16.02 -13.29
N PHE A 35 -18.50 -15.37 -14.42
CA PHE A 35 -17.47 -14.56 -15.08
C PHE A 35 -17.01 -13.39 -14.19
N HIS A 36 -17.94 -12.65 -13.58
CA HIS A 36 -17.59 -11.58 -12.64
C HIS A 36 -16.86 -12.08 -11.39
N LEU A 37 -17.26 -13.23 -10.85
CA LEU A 37 -16.57 -13.83 -9.69
C LEU A 37 -15.16 -14.28 -10.05
N GLN A 38 -14.96 -14.85 -11.23
CA GLN A 38 -13.64 -15.30 -11.69
C GLN A 38 -12.73 -14.10 -11.95
N GLU A 39 -13.22 -13.05 -12.59
CA GLU A 39 -12.50 -11.80 -12.81
C GLU A 39 -12.10 -11.12 -11.49
N GLN A 40 -13.01 -11.09 -10.51
CA GLN A 40 -12.71 -10.57 -9.17
C GLN A 40 -11.65 -11.40 -8.45
N THR A 41 -11.69 -12.71 -8.56
CA THR A 41 -10.72 -13.62 -7.89
C THR A 41 -9.33 -13.45 -8.50
N GLU A 42 -9.22 -13.36 -9.82
CA GLU A 42 -7.94 -13.10 -10.49
C GLU A 42 -7.39 -11.71 -10.13
N ASN A 43 -8.23 -10.70 -10.05
CA ASN A 43 -7.81 -9.37 -9.63
C ASN A 43 -7.34 -9.32 -8.17
N ILE A 44 -7.98 -10.05 -7.26
CA ILE A 44 -7.56 -10.18 -5.85
C ILE A 44 -6.22 -10.92 -5.78
N TRP A 45 -6.06 -12.02 -6.51
CA TRP A 45 -4.83 -12.80 -6.53
C TRP A 45 -3.65 -11.99 -7.07
N ARG A 46 -3.85 -11.26 -8.15
CA ARG A 46 -2.82 -10.34 -8.70
C ARG A 46 -2.44 -9.23 -7.72
N LYS A 47 -3.43 -8.66 -7.01
CA LYS A 47 -3.17 -7.66 -5.96
C LYS A 47 -2.38 -8.26 -4.79
N PHE A 48 -2.71 -9.49 -4.39
CA PHE A 48 -2.01 -10.21 -3.33
C PHE A 48 -0.55 -10.51 -3.73
N LEU A 49 -0.31 -11.04 -4.92
CA LEU A 49 1.05 -11.27 -5.43
C LEU A 49 1.87 -9.99 -5.51
N ASN A 50 1.23 -8.88 -5.88
CA ASN A 50 1.87 -7.57 -5.91
C ASN A 50 2.19 -7.03 -4.50
N ALA A 51 1.46 -7.44 -3.47
CA ALA A 51 1.73 -7.04 -2.09
C ALA A 51 2.78 -7.93 -1.40
N LEU A 52 3.04 -9.12 -1.94
CA LEU A 52 3.94 -10.12 -1.35
C LEU A 52 5.35 -9.58 -1.04
N PRO A 53 6.01 -8.78 -1.91
CA PRO A 53 7.33 -8.21 -1.60
C PRO A 53 7.30 -7.27 -0.38
N VAL A 54 6.21 -6.51 -0.21
CA VAL A 54 6.03 -5.60 0.93
C VAL A 54 5.83 -6.38 2.22
N ILE A 55 5.00 -7.44 2.16
CA ILE A 55 4.75 -8.34 3.31
C ILE A 55 6.04 -9.05 3.71
N ALA A 56 6.79 -9.58 2.74
CA ALA A 56 8.07 -10.26 3.00
C ALA A 56 9.10 -9.30 3.63
N PHE A 57 9.19 -8.07 3.12
CA PHE A 57 10.05 -7.03 3.69
C PHE A 57 9.63 -6.69 5.12
N PHE A 58 8.34 -6.51 5.37
CA PHE A 58 7.81 -6.24 6.71
C PHE A 58 8.17 -7.35 7.70
N LEU A 59 7.91 -8.61 7.35
CA LEU A 59 8.19 -9.75 8.22
C LEU A 59 9.68 -9.90 8.49
N ALA A 60 10.53 -9.79 7.47
CA ALA A 60 11.98 -9.85 7.64
C ALA A 60 12.47 -8.74 8.57
N MET A 61 12.04 -7.50 8.37
CA MET A 61 12.40 -6.37 9.23
C MET A 61 11.83 -6.50 10.64
N PHE A 62 10.60 -7.01 10.78
CA PHE A 62 9.96 -7.22 12.06
C PHE A 62 10.79 -8.15 12.97
N TYR A 63 11.14 -9.34 12.48
CA TYR A 63 11.94 -10.29 13.25
C TYR A 63 13.35 -9.77 13.53
N LEU A 64 13.93 -9.05 12.58
CA LEU A 64 15.29 -8.54 12.68
C LEU A 64 15.37 -7.39 13.70
N VAL A 65 14.42 -6.47 13.70
CA VAL A 65 14.37 -5.36 14.66
C VAL A 65 14.03 -5.85 16.07
N ILE A 66 13.12 -6.81 16.22
CA ILE A 66 12.82 -7.40 17.53
C ILE A 66 14.07 -8.09 18.09
N GLY A 67 14.80 -8.84 17.28
CA GLY A 67 16.01 -9.54 17.70
C GLY A 67 17.17 -8.63 18.10
N LEU A 68 17.33 -7.49 17.43
CA LEU A 68 18.46 -6.58 17.66
C LEU A 68 18.16 -5.47 18.65
N PHE A 69 16.96 -4.88 18.61
CA PHE A 69 16.59 -3.67 19.36
C PHE A 69 15.50 -3.92 20.40
N GLY A 70 14.68 -4.95 20.24
CA GLY A 70 13.57 -5.27 21.12
C GLY A 70 12.21 -4.82 20.60
N MET A 71 11.15 -5.32 21.24
CA MET A 71 9.75 -5.16 20.81
C MET A 71 9.27 -3.70 20.81
N GLN A 72 9.83 -2.86 21.68
CA GLN A 72 9.48 -1.44 21.78
C GLN A 72 9.77 -0.62 20.51
N TYR A 73 10.65 -1.10 19.62
CA TYR A 73 11.04 -0.40 18.39
C TYR A 73 10.33 -0.90 17.14
N VAL A 74 9.33 -1.77 17.28
CA VAL A 74 8.56 -2.34 16.15
C VAL A 74 7.87 -1.26 15.31
N MET A 75 7.51 -0.11 15.90
CA MET A 75 6.92 1.02 15.18
C MET A 75 7.82 1.51 14.03
N VAL A 76 9.13 1.46 14.22
CA VAL A 76 10.12 1.83 13.19
C VAL A 76 9.98 0.96 11.95
N VAL A 77 9.71 -0.34 12.13
CA VAL A 77 9.49 -1.30 11.02
C VAL A 77 8.26 -0.92 10.20
N SER A 78 7.17 -0.56 10.87
CA SER A 78 5.94 -0.14 10.19
C SER A 78 6.19 1.09 9.32
N LEU A 79 6.94 2.07 9.84
CA LEU A 79 7.28 3.29 9.12
C LEU A 79 8.21 3.02 7.93
N ALA A 80 9.24 2.20 8.10
CA ALA A 80 10.13 1.79 7.02
C ALA A 80 9.38 1.02 5.93
N THR A 81 8.43 0.17 6.32
CA THR A 81 7.57 -0.57 5.38
C THR A 81 6.65 0.36 4.58
N LEU A 82 6.10 1.40 5.20
CA LEU A 82 5.32 2.41 4.48
C LEU A 82 6.17 3.14 3.43
N VAL A 83 7.40 3.50 3.77
CA VAL A 83 8.34 4.11 2.82
C VAL A 83 8.64 3.13 1.68
N PHE A 84 8.86 1.86 1.98
CA PHE A 84 9.06 0.82 0.98
C PHE A 84 7.85 0.65 0.08
N GLN A 85 6.65 0.52 0.64
CA GLN A 85 5.39 0.33 -0.09
C GLN A 85 5.12 1.45 -1.11
N VAL A 86 5.39 2.70 -0.75
CA VAL A 86 5.17 3.85 -1.64
C VAL A 86 6.20 3.91 -2.77
N ASN A 87 7.40 3.41 -2.53
CA ASN A 87 8.53 3.62 -3.42
C ASN A 87 9.01 2.38 -4.18
N TYR A 88 8.66 1.14 -3.76
CA TYR A 88 9.24 -0.08 -4.35
C TYR A 88 8.91 -0.29 -5.84
N LYS A 89 7.78 0.23 -6.31
CA LYS A 89 7.38 0.14 -7.74
C LYS A 89 8.00 1.23 -8.60
N LYS A 90 8.48 2.33 -7.99
CA LYS A 90 9.04 3.46 -8.72
C LYS A 90 10.50 3.19 -9.04
N ARG A 91 10.91 3.45 -10.28
CA ARG A 91 12.32 3.38 -10.68
C ARG A 91 13.05 4.59 -10.12
N HIS A 92 13.66 4.44 -8.97
CA HIS A 92 14.45 5.50 -8.35
C HIS A 92 15.92 5.39 -8.74
N SER A 93 16.54 6.51 -9.05
CA SER A 93 18.00 6.62 -9.05
C SER A 93 18.53 6.45 -7.62
N ALA A 94 19.72 5.89 -7.45
CA ALA A 94 20.36 5.75 -6.14
C ALA A 94 20.40 7.07 -5.36
N GLY A 95 20.66 8.19 -6.05
CA GLY A 95 20.64 9.53 -5.44
C GLY A 95 19.26 9.94 -4.89
N THR A 96 18.18 9.58 -5.58
CA THR A 96 16.81 9.85 -5.11
C THR A 96 16.49 9.03 -3.86
N LEU A 97 16.93 7.76 -3.78
CA LEU A 97 16.75 6.91 -2.60
C LEU A 97 17.51 7.47 -1.41
N ILE A 98 18.76 7.90 -1.59
CA ILE A 98 19.56 8.53 -0.54
C ILE A 98 18.88 9.79 -0.02
N LYS A 99 18.36 10.65 -0.92
CA LYS A 99 17.61 11.85 -0.54
C LYS A 99 16.36 11.53 0.29
N LEU A 100 15.62 10.48 -0.06
CA LEU A 100 14.47 10.01 0.71
C LEU A 100 14.88 9.53 2.10
N ILE A 101 15.97 8.78 2.22
CA ILE A 101 16.49 8.28 3.50
C ILE A 101 16.92 9.44 4.40
N ILE A 102 17.71 10.37 3.87
CA ILE A 102 18.14 11.56 4.62
C ILE A 102 16.92 12.33 5.11
N GLN A 103 15.91 12.51 4.27
CA GLN A 103 14.68 13.19 4.66
C GLN A 103 13.94 12.45 5.79
N GLN A 104 13.85 11.11 5.75
CA GLN A 104 13.21 10.33 6.81
C GLN A 104 13.98 10.46 8.13
N LEU A 105 15.31 10.35 8.12
CA LEU A 105 16.15 10.52 9.30
C LEU A 105 16.04 11.94 9.87
N PHE A 106 15.98 12.95 9.02
CA PHE A 106 15.78 14.34 9.44
C PHE A 106 14.42 14.52 10.13
N LEU A 107 13.35 13.90 9.64
CA LEU A 107 12.02 13.93 10.27
C LEU A 107 12.02 13.26 11.65
N VAL A 108 12.79 12.19 11.85
CA VAL A 108 12.93 11.54 13.16
C VAL A 108 13.61 12.48 14.16
N ILE A 109 14.63 13.22 13.74
CA ILE A 109 15.29 14.23 14.58
C ILE A 109 14.33 15.38 14.92
N LEU A 110 13.59 15.90 13.93
CA LEU A 110 12.59 16.95 14.16
C LEU A 110 11.48 16.48 15.10
N ALA A 111 11.04 15.22 14.96
CA ALA A 111 10.06 14.61 15.86
C ALA A 111 10.56 14.57 17.31
N TYR A 112 11.82 14.21 17.53
CA TYR A 112 12.44 14.24 18.86
C TYR A 112 12.54 15.65 19.43
N ILE A 113 12.96 16.64 18.64
CA ILE A 113 13.03 18.05 19.06
C ILE A 113 11.65 18.55 19.47
N ALA A 114 10.59 18.14 18.76
CA ALA A 114 9.20 18.48 19.10
C ALA A 114 8.76 17.93 20.48
N THR A 115 9.39 16.86 20.98
CA THR A 115 9.04 16.30 22.31
C THR A 115 9.75 16.99 23.46
N LEU A 116 10.80 17.80 23.22
CA LEU A 116 11.60 18.42 24.26
C LEU A 116 10.88 19.59 24.96
N ASN A 117 10.07 20.36 24.24
CA ASN A 117 9.40 21.55 24.77
C ASN A 117 8.06 21.77 24.10
N ILE A 118 7.05 22.19 24.87
CA ILE A 118 5.69 22.46 24.39
C ILE A 118 5.65 23.52 23.28
N PHE A 119 6.51 24.54 23.37
CA PHE A 119 6.62 25.57 22.33
C PHE A 119 7.19 25.00 21.02
N MET A 120 8.24 24.18 21.11
CA MET A 120 8.82 23.47 19.95
C MET A 120 7.83 22.49 19.36
N SER A 121 7.07 21.79 20.22
CA SER A 121 5.99 20.90 19.76
C SER A 121 4.96 21.64 18.93
N LEU A 122 4.46 22.77 19.42
CA LEU A 122 3.45 23.56 18.71
C LEU A 122 3.98 24.07 17.37
N MET A 123 5.18 24.66 17.36
CA MET A 123 5.80 25.18 16.14
C MET A 123 6.07 24.10 15.10
N LEU A 124 6.69 22.99 15.50
CA LEU A 124 7.05 21.92 14.57
C LEU A 124 5.81 21.15 14.07
N ASN A 125 4.78 20.97 14.90
CA ASN A 125 3.53 20.34 14.47
C ASN A 125 2.73 21.20 13.49
N LEU A 126 2.97 22.50 13.43
CA LEU A 126 2.39 23.36 12.41
C LEU A 126 3.28 23.41 11.13
N ILE A 127 4.57 23.66 11.31
CA ILE A 127 5.50 23.91 10.20
C ILE A 127 5.79 22.64 9.38
N VAL A 128 6.07 21.51 10.04
CA VAL A 128 6.49 20.27 9.37
C VAL A 128 5.38 19.66 8.50
N PRO A 129 4.14 19.49 8.98
CA PRO A 129 3.06 19.01 8.13
C PRO A 129 2.77 19.95 6.96
N PHE A 130 2.74 21.26 7.22
CA PHE A 130 2.53 22.26 6.17
C PHE A 130 3.63 22.16 5.09
N TRP A 131 4.90 22.12 5.49
CA TRP A 131 6.02 21.97 4.56
C TRP A 131 5.96 20.65 3.78
N LEU A 132 5.62 19.53 4.43
CA LEU A 132 5.50 18.23 3.78
C LEU A 132 4.37 18.21 2.75
N ILE A 133 3.22 18.75 3.11
CA ILE A 133 2.06 18.80 2.20
C ILE A 133 2.42 19.70 1.01
N PHE A 134 2.90 20.91 1.27
CA PHE A 134 3.21 21.87 0.22
C PHE A 134 4.31 21.39 -0.75
N SER A 135 5.36 20.74 -0.21
CA SER A 135 6.49 20.30 -1.05
C SER A 135 6.27 18.98 -1.78
N LYS A 136 5.35 18.12 -1.30
CA LYS A 136 5.14 16.77 -1.85
C LYS A 136 3.75 16.49 -2.41
N ALA A 137 2.77 17.32 -2.11
CA ALA A 137 1.46 17.18 -2.73
C ALA A 137 1.57 17.58 -4.21
N SER A 138 1.18 16.66 -5.08
CA SER A 138 1.09 16.87 -6.53
C SER A 138 -0.30 16.42 -6.98
N PRO A 139 -0.89 17.02 -8.03
CA PRO A 139 -2.15 16.55 -8.60
C PRO A 139 -2.15 15.06 -8.94
N PHE A 140 -0.97 14.52 -9.32
CA PHE A 140 -0.80 13.12 -9.67
C PHE A 140 -0.41 12.20 -8.47
N ASN A 141 -0.01 12.76 -7.34
CA ASN A 141 0.39 12.00 -6.15
C ASN A 141 -0.05 12.73 -4.87
N GLN A 142 -1.35 12.77 -4.63
CA GLN A 142 -1.94 13.45 -3.48
C GLN A 142 -1.48 12.90 -2.12
N LEU A 143 -1.05 11.62 -2.08
CA LEU A 143 -0.59 10.95 -0.85
C LEU A 143 0.94 10.85 -0.76
N GLY A 144 1.69 11.57 -1.60
CA GLY A 144 3.15 11.52 -1.61
C GLY A 144 3.82 11.97 -0.30
N TYR A 145 3.15 12.80 0.48
CA TYR A 145 3.60 13.25 1.80
C TYR A 145 3.27 12.29 2.94
N PHE A 146 2.33 11.37 2.74
CA PHE A 146 1.71 10.56 3.81
C PHE A 146 2.73 9.75 4.62
N SER A 147 3.65 9.03 3.97
CA SER A 147 4.64 8.23 4.69
C SER A 147 5.58 9.10 5.54
N SER A 148 5.96 10.28 5.06
CA SER A 148 6.81 11.22 5.79
C SER A 148 6.07 11.86 6.97
N LEU A 149 4.81 12.20 6.78
CA LEU A 149 3.94 12.74 7.84
C LEU A 149 3.73 11.70 8.94
N MET A 150 3.46 10.45 8.58
CA MET A 150 3.33 9.35 9.53
C MET A 150 4.62 9.14 10.32
N THR A 151 5.78 9.17 9.67
CA THR A 151 7.07 9.08 10.37
C THR A 151 7.21 10.17 11.42
N PHE A 152 6.95 11.43 11.06
CA PHE A 152 7.03 12.56 11.99
C PHE A 152 6.07 12.41 13.17
N THR A 153 4.79 12.10 12.92
CA THR A 153 3.75 11.99 13.95
C THR A 153 3.98 10.80 14.87
N PHE A 154 4.25 9.62 14.34
CA PHE A 154 4.41 8.43 15.18
C PHE A 154 5.70 8.45 15.99
N MET A 155 6.77 9.07 15.48
CA MET A 155 8.00 9.23 16.26
C MET A 155 7.83 10.17 17.45
N GLN A 156 6.91 11.15 17.39
CA GLN A 156 6.57 12.01 18.55
C GLN A 156 5.77 11.26 19.63
N LEU A 157 4.91 10.32 19.22
CA LEU A 157 4.11 9.52 20.15
C LEU A 157 4.99 8.60 21.02
N MET A 158 6.17 8.24 20.54
CA MET A 158 7.15 7.47 21.29
C MET A 158 8.00 8.40 22.14
N HIS A 159 7.42 9.00 23.20
CA HIS A 159 8.16 9.86 24.12
C HIS A 159 9.27 9.06 24.79
N MET A 160 10.52 9.33 24.47
CA MET A 160 11.70 8.59 24.92
C MET A 160 12.77 9.53 25.48
N ASP A 161 13.50 9.03 26.47
CA ASP A 161 14.76 9.64 26.92
C ASP A 161 15.79 9.67 25.82
N TRP A 162 16.87 10.43 26.02
CA TRP A 162 18.00 10.51 25.09
C TRP A 162 18.55 9.13 24.69
N ASN A 163 18.68 8.20 25.64
CA ASN A 163 19.15 6.85 25.37
C ASN A 163 18.15 6.05 24.50
N GLY A 164 16.85 6.19 24.76
CA GLY A 164 15.79 5.60 23.96
C GLY A 164 15.76 6.17 22.56
N PHE A 165 15.90 7.49 22.41
CA PHE A 165 16.01 8.16 21.12
C PHE A 165 17.20 7.68 20.30
N SER A 166 18.38 7.57 20.93
CA SER A 166 19.59 7.08 20.24
C SER A 166 19.38 5.67 19.66
N ARG A 167 18.79 4.77 20.44
CA ARG A 167 18.44 3.42 19.97
C ARG A 167 17.37 3.43 18.87
N GLN A 168 16.35 4.26 19.00
CA GLN A 168 15.30 4.43 18.00
C GLN A 168 15.86 4.97 16.68
N PHE A 169 16.74 5.97 16.76
CA PHE A 169 17.41 6.54 15.60
C PHE A 169 18.31 5.50 14.91
N THR A 170 19.04 4.70 15.68
CA THR A 170 19.88 3.61 15.15
C THR A 170 19.02 2.54 14.48
N ALA A 171 17.88 2.16 15.09
CA ALA A 171 16.93 1.22 14.49
C ALA A 171 16.36 1.77 13.17
N MET A 172 15.99 3.06 13.13
CA MET A 172 15.50 3.69 11.92
C MET A 172 16.57 3.76 10.82
N PHE A 173 17.80 4.11 11.19
CA PHE A 173 18.94 4.11 10.26
C PHE A 173 19.16 2.71 9.66
N PHE A 174 19.12 1.69 10.49
CA PHE A 174 19.25 0.29 10.08
C PHE A 174 18.11 -0.13 9.12
N CYS A 175 16.86 0.21 9.44
CA CYS A 175 15.70 -0.08 8.57
C CYS A 175 15.79 0.69 7.23
N CYS A 176 16.27 1.92 7.25
CA CYS A 176 16.50 2.69 6.03
C CYS A 176 17.63 2.08 5.17
N GLY A 177 18.68 1.56 5.77
CA GLY A 177 19.74 0.82 5.08
C GLY A 177 19.23 -0.45 4.42
N ALA A 178 18.43 -1.23 5.15
CA ALA A 178 17.78 -2.42 4.61
C ALA A 178 16.80 -2.09 3.46
N PHE A 179 16.04 -1.00 3.61
CA PHE A 179 15.20 -0.46 2.54
C PHE A 179 16.02 -0.12 1.29
N PHE A 180 17.14 0.56 1.46
CA PHE A 180 18.02 0.92 0.34
C PHE A 180 18.53 -0.31 -0.41
N ILE A 181 19.01 -1.33 0.32
CA ILE A 181 19.48 -2.60 -0.25
C ILE A 181 18.33 -3.32 -0.99
N ALA A 182 17.16 -3.44 -0.36
CA ALA A 182 15.99 -4.07 -0.96
C ALA A 182 15.51 -3.34 -2.23
N ALA A 183 15.49 -2.00 -2.22
CA ALA A 183 15.10 -1.21 -3.37
C ALA A 183 16.10 -1.33 -4.52
N LEU A 184 17.41 -1.36 -4.24
CA LEU A 184 18.44 -1.60 -5.26
C LEU A 184 18.35 -3.01 -5.84
N PHE A 185 18.13 -4.02 -4.98
CA PHE A 185 17.97 -5.40 -5.43
C PHE A 185 16.74 -5.54 -6.33
N TYR A 186 15.61 -4.98 -5.92
CA TYR A 186 14.37 -5.03 -6.69
C TYR A 186 14.50 -4.35 -8.06
N THR A 187 15.19 -3.20 -8.13
CA THR A 187 15.45 -2.50 -9.39
C THR A 187 16.40 -3.28 -10.33
N ARG A 188 17.31 -4.10 -9.77
CA ARG A 188 18.21 -4.95 -10.57
C ARG A 188 17.54 -6.22 -11.08
N VAL A 189 16.70 -6.83 -10.25
CA VAL A 189 16.00 -8.10 -10.61
C VAL A 189 14.92 -7.85 -11.65
N ARG A 190 14.25 -6.69 -11.57
CA ARG A 190 13.24 -6.26 -12.52
C ARG A 190 13.90 -5.61 -13.75
N LYS A 191 14.74 -6.36 -14.47
CA LYS A 191 15.08 -6.06 -15.86
C LYS A 191 13.85 -6.35 -16.71
N GLU A 192 12.95 -5.39 -16.85
CA GLU A 192 12.01 -5.41 -17.97
C GLU A 192 12.81 -5.27 -19.26
N PRO A 193 12.45 -6.05 -20.31
CA PRO A 193 13.01 -5.82 -21.63
C PRO A 193 12.72 -4.38 -21.99
N ALA A 194 13.72 -3.73 -22.61
CA ALA A 194 13.62 -2.37 -23.15
C ALA A 194 12.47 -2.32 -24.17
N GLY A 195 11.27 -2.06 -23.70
CA GLY A 195 10.08 -1.76 -24.46
C GLY A 195 9.89 -0.26 -24.42
N ASN A 196 10.09 0.36 -25.55
CA ASN A 196 9.77 1.70 -26.01
C ASN A 196 9.12 2.61 -24.99
N GLY A 197 9.87 3.66 -24.61
CA GLY A 197 9.35 4.76 -23.84
C GLY A 197 8.17 5.44 -24.54
N THR A 198 7.07 5.42 -23.88
CA THR A 198 6.12 6.52 -23.87
C THR A 198 6.06 6.96 -22.44
N GLU A 199 6.74 8.04 -22.17
CA GLU A 199 6.57 8.83 -20.97
C GLU A 199 5.14 9.33 -20.95
N GLU A 200 4.29 8.72 -20.11
CA GLU A 200 3.08 9.37 -19.68
C GLU A 200 3.41 10.20 -18.44
N TYR A 201 3.43 11.50 -18.67
CA TYR A 201 3.52 12.58 -17.67
C TYR A 201 2.26 12.64 -16.82
#